data_055fc43614e92295e115db7955a73440
#
_entry.id   055fc43614e92295e115db7955a73440
#
_cell.length_a   1.000
_cell.length_b   1.000
_cell.length_c   1.000
_cell.angle_alpha   90.00
_cell.angle_beta   90.00
_cell.angle_gamma   90.00
#
_symmetry.space_group_name_H-M   'P 1'
#
loop_
_entity.id
_entity.type
_entity.pdbx_description
1 polymer ?
#
loop_
_entity_poly.entity_id
_entity_poly.type
_entity_poly.pdbx_seq_one_letter_code
_entity_poly.pdbx_strand_id
1 'polypeptide(L)'
;MLKVKNLRLKYPSADYKIFDGIDVEIKDKEKVLLLGPSGSGKSTLLNVLSGIVPNLIDLPMKYDALEIAENSGVIFQDPDSQFCMPQVNEELAFILENQQIPRHDMDSRIHEALNHVGLDVNPKQRIHQLSGGMKQKLAIAGTLLQGADTLFLDEPTAMLDVEATENLWNLLKDLWEDKTVLIVEHKVEHIWQHVDRVILMNHHGHIIQQGTPEYIMAHYESLLSEYGVWHPKAWSHAPMPQHPVHSTAQNFYFSFEQGAIQRGRRTLYEVDALHIEPGEWITLTGKNGSGKTSLLESMMQLIRYKGNMHYGGQKLTKIKDAAQHMFLVYQNPELQFIQNSVFDEIWVNYHHMDPEHAKAKTAEMLALLDLVHVSSQHPFELSMGQKRRLSVATALSTNADIILLDEPTFGLDSHNTFKLIELFQSRIAQGQTILMVTHDAHIIERYPTRRIEVKEGKLYEVEEVRT
;
A
#
# COMPACT_ATOMS: atom_id res chain seq x y z
N MET A 1 0.50 -13.99 -29.22
CA MET A 1 1.40 -12.81 -29.34
C MET A 1 0.54 -11.55 -29.09
N LEU A 2 1.01 -10.59 -28.31
CA LEU A 2 0.36 -9.30 -28.12
C LEU A 2 1.16 -8.23 -28.83
N LYS A 3 0.47 -7.28 -29.48
CA LYS A 3 1.14 -6.25 -30.23
C LYS A 3 0.32 -4.98 -30.35
N VAL A 4 0.95 -3.86 -30.19
CA VAL A 4 0.41 -2.57 -30.58
C VAL A 4 1.47 -1.75 -31.30
N LYS A 5 1.10 -1.10 -32.40
CA LYS A 5 1.98 -0.21 -33.15
C LYS A 5 1.39 1.18 -33.27
N ASN A 6 2.24 2.19 -33.06
CA ASN A 6 1.94 3.62 -33.19
C ASN A 6 0.67 4.00 -32.40
N LEU A 7 0.53 3.46 -31.17
CA LEU A 7 -0.62 3.75 -30.32
C LEU A 7 -0.61 5.22 -29.90
N ARG A 8 -1.71 5.90 -30.18
CA ARG A 8 -2.02 7.25 -29.70
C ARG A 8 -3.32 7.18 -28.94
N LEU A 9 -3.29 7.59 -27.68
CA LEU A 9 -4.44 7.52 -26.80
C LEU A 9 -4.54 8.79 -25.96
N LYS A 10 -5.76 9.28 -25.78
CA LYS A 10 -6.09 10.44 -24.95
C LYS A 10 -7.33 10.16 -24.11
N TYR A 11 -7.30 10.51 -22.82
CA TYR A 11 -8.52 10.51 -22.01
C TYR A 11 -9.41 11.70 -22.37
N PRO A 12 -10.75 11.56 -22.35
CA PRO A 12 -11.69 12.63 -22.74
C PRO A 12 -11.51 13.93 -21.94
N SER A 13 -11.15 13.82 -20.66
CA SER A 13 -10.95 14.96 -19.74
C SER A 13 -9.52 15.52 -19.72
N ALA A 14 -8.57 14.87 -20.41
CA ALA A 14 -7.18 15.30 -20.40
C ALA A 14 -6.88 16.27 -21.54
N ASP A 15 -5.98 17.25 -21.34
CA ASP A 15 -5.50 18.16 -22.38
C ASP A 15 -4.35 17.57 -23.21
N TYR A 16 -3.74 16.48 -22.75
CA TYR A 16 -2.59 15.81 -23.38
C TYR A 16 -2.92 14.35 -23.72
N LYS A 17 -2.15 13.78 -24.63
CA LYS A 17 -2.16 12.35 -24.95
C LYS A 17 -1.37 11.59 -23.91
N ILE A 18 -1.90 10.45 -23.43
CA ILE A 18 -1.15 9.56 -22.56
C ILE A 18 -0.14 8.73 -23.35
N PHE A 19 -0.49 8.40 -24.60
CA PHE A 19 0.42 7.79 -25.56
C PHE A 19 0.45 8.58 -26.86
N ASP A 20 1.63 8.80 -27.40
CA ASP A 20 1.83 9.46 -28.70
C ASP A 20 2.85 8.69 -29.55
N GLY A 21 2.40 7.56 -30.09
CA GLY A 21 3.19 6.71 -30.96
C GLY A 21 3.99 5.62 -30.24
N ILE A 22 3.39 4.94 -29.25
CA ILE A 22 4.05 3.82 -28.54
C ILE A 22 3.94 2.51 -29.33
N ASP A 23 5.04 1.76 -29.37
CA ASP A 23 5.14 0.43 -29.94
C ASP A 23 5.47 -0.59 -28.85
N VAL A 24 4.66 -1.66 -28.73
CA VAL A 24 4.90 -2.77 -27.81
C VAL A 24 4.59 -4.08 -28.50
N GLU A 25 5.45 -5.06 -28.30
CA GLU A 25 5.23 -6.44 -28.76
C GLU A 25 5.62 -7.40 -27.62
N ILE A 26 4.76 -8.36 -27.28
CA ILE A 26 4.99 -9.39 -26.26
C ILE A 26 4.81 -10.75 -26.92
N LYS A 27 5.83 -11.59 -26.80
CA LYS A 27 5.84 -12.93 -27.40
C LYS A 27 4.98 -13.89 -26.57
N ASP A 28 4.57 -14.97 -27.22
CA ASP A 28 3.86 -16.04 -26.52
C ASP A 28 4.75 -16.63 -25.42
N LYS A 29 4.13 -16.88 -24.26
CA LYS A 29 4.76 -17.39 -23.03
C LYS A 29 5.83 -16.47 -22.42
N GLU A 30 5.98 -15.25 -22.91
CA GLU A 30 6.90 -14.26 -22.33
C GLU A 30 6.30 -13.63 -21.05
N LYS A 31 7.10 -13.47 -20.01
CA LYS A 31 6.78 -12.76 -18.78
C LYS A 31 7.41 -11.38 -18.83
N VAL A 32 6.58 -10.36 -18.98
CA VAL A 32 7.01 -8.98 -19.15
C VAL A 32 6.60 -8.14 -17.97
N LEU A 33 7.56 -7.44 -17.38
CA LEU A 33 7.36 -6.48 -16.31
C LEU A 33 7.38 -5.06 -16.86
N LEU A 34 6.30 -4.31 -16.67
CA LEU A 34 6.15 -2.94 -17.10
C LEU A 34 6.37 -1.99 -15.93
N LEU A 35 7.45 -1.24 -15.97
CA LEU A 35 7.86 -0.28 -14.94
C LEU A 35 7.80 1.16 -15.43
N GLY A 36 7.67 2.08 -14.51
CA GLY A 36 7.66 3.51 -14.77
C GLY A 36 6.97 4.27 -13.63
N PRO A 37 7.05 5.60 -13.65
CA PRO A 37 6.45 6.42 -12.61
C PRO A 37 4.93 6.31 -12.58
N SER A 38 4.32 6.70 -11.45
CA SER A 38 2.87 6.79 -11.35
C SER A 38 2.31 7.77 -12.39
N GLY A 39 1.18 7.40 -13.00
CA GLY A 39 0.57 8.22 -14.07
C GLY A 39 1.21 8.07 -15.46
N SER A 40 2.23 7.24 -15.65
CA SER A 40 2.86 7.02 -16.96
C SER A 40 2.02 6.22 -17.96
N GLY A 41 0.86 5.71 -17.55
CA GLY A 41 -0.07 4.97 -18.42
C GLY A 41 0.12 3.45 -18.40
N LYS A 42 0.84 2.87 -17.45
CA LYS A 42 1.07 1.41 -17.36
C LYS A 42 -0.23 0.60 -17.38
N SER A 43 -1.15 0.90 -16.47
CA SER A 43 -2.47 0.25 -16.42
C SER A 43 -3.31 0.53 -17.66
N THR A 44 -3.16 1.71 -18.28
CA THR A 44 -3.83 2.03 -19.56
C THR A 44 -3.30 1.15 -20.69
N LEU A 45 -1.98 0.94 -20.78
CA LEU A 45 -1.37 0.05 -21.78
C LEU A 45 -1.81 -1.41 -21.54
N LEU A 46 -1.83 -1.85 -20.28
CA LEU A 46 -2.35 -3.16 -19.89
C LEU A 46 -3.80 -3.32 -20.34
N ASN A 47 -4.66 -2.32 -20.11
CA ASN A 47 -6.06 -2.34 -20.53
C ASN A 47 -6.22 -2.36 -22.06
N VAL A 48 -5.33 -1.74 -22.82
CA VAL A 48 -5.33 -1.82 -24.28
C VAL A 48 -4.96 -3.22 -24.76
N LEU A 49 -3.88 -3.80 -24.22
CA LEU A 49 -3.41 -5.13 -24.63
C LEU A 49 -4.31 -6.27 -24.16
N SER A 50 -5.04 -6.10 -23.05
CA SER A 50 -6.05 -7.05 -22.57
C SER A 50 -7.38 -6.97 -23.33
N GLY A 51 -7.56 -5.94 -24.16
CA GLY A 51 -8.79 -5.72 -24.90
C GLY A 51 -9.92 -5.05 -24.11
N ILE A 52 -9.71 -4.70 -22.85
CA ILE A 52 -10.67 -3.87 -22.08
C ILE A 52 -10.91 -2.56 -22.84
N VAL A 53 -9.86 -1.96 -23.36
CA VAL A 53 -9.92 -0.85 -24.30
C VAL A 53 -9.57 -1.39 -25.70
N PRO A 54 -10.40 -1.25 -26.74
CA PRO A 54 -11.66 -0.48 -26.79
C PRO A 54 -12.93 -1.30 -26.53
N ASN A 55 -12.85 -2.62 -26.28
CA ASN A 55 -14.01 -3.49 -26.36
C ASN A 55 -15.07 -3.24 -25.27
N LEU A 56 -14.62 -2.87 -24.06
CA LEU A 56 -15.50 -2.58 -22.92
C LEU A 56 -15.54 -1.09 -22.58
N ILE A 57 -14.40 -0.39 -22.78
CA ILE A 57 -14.26 1.04 -22.52
C ILE A 57 -13.85 1.72 -23.80
N ASP A 58 -14.70 2.63 -24.32
CA ASP A 58 -14.40 3.40 -25.50
C ASP A 58 -13.55 4.64 -25.12
N LEU A 59 -12.30 4.66 -25.57
CA LEU A 59 -11.39 5.79 -25.39
C LEU A 59 -10.92 6.28 -26.78
N PRO A 60 -10.76 7.61 -26.95
CA PRO A 60 -10.18 8.18 -28.15
C PRO A 60 -8.78 7.65 -28.41
N MET A 61 -8.64 6.66 -29.30
CA MET A 61 -7.37 6.06 -29.66
C MET A 61 -7.21 5.83 -31.15
N LYS A 62 -5.95 5.82 -31.61
CA LYS A 62 -5.52 5.47 -32.97
C LYS A 62 -4.31 4.56 -32.88
N TYR A 63 -4.20 3.62 -33.80
CA TYR A 63 -3.08 2.69 -33.91
C TYR A 63 -2.92 2.21 -35.35
N ASP A 64 -1.73 1.74 -35.71
CA ASP A 64 -1.48 1.14 -37.03
C ASP A 64 -1.75 -0.37 -37.01
N ALA A 65 -1.48 -1.04 -35.89
CA ALA A 65 -1.81 -2.44 -35.63
C ALA A 65 -2.13 -2.67 -34.16
N LEU A 66 -3.11 -3.52 -33.88
CA LEU A 66 -3.48 -3.96 -32.53
C LEU A 66 -3.81 -5.45 -32.56
N GLU A 67 -3.03 -6.25 -31.85
CA GLU A 67 -3.25 -7.69 -31.62
C GLU A 67 -3.38 -7.89 -30.10
N ILE A 68 -4.58 -8.17 -29.66
CA ILE A 68 -4.94 -8.39 -28.25
C ILE A 68 -5.05 -9.88 -27.93
N ALA A 69 -5.07 -10.23 -26.66
CA ALA A 69 -5.28 -11.61 -26.23
C ALA A 69 -6.72 -12.06 -26.50
N GLU A 70 -6.89 -13.22 -27.13
CA GLU A 70 -8.22 -13.80 -27.36
C GLU A 70 -8.81 -14.38 -26.06
N ASN A 71 -7.95 -14.98 -25.22
CA ASN A 71 -8.34 -15.58 -23.94
C ASN A 71 -7.43 -15.05 -22.83
N SER A 72 -7.90 -14.04 -22.12
CA SER A 72 -7.12 -13.33 -21.10
C SER A 72 -7.81 -13.31 -19.75
N GLY A 73 -7.02 -13.41 -18.70
CA GLY A 73 -7.42 -13.12 -17.33
C GLY A 73 -6.77 -11.84 -16.85
N VAL A 74 -7.54 -10.95 -16.26
CA VAL A 74 -7.04 -9.71 -15.68
C VAL A 74 -7.23 -9.75 -14.17
N ILE A 75 -6.18 -9.40 -13.43
CA ILE A 75 -6.20 -9.23 -11.98
C ILE A 75 -5.94 -7.76 -11.70
N PHE A 76 -6.94 -7.09 -11.16
CA PHE A 76 -6.88 -5.66 -10.87
C PHE A 76 -6.26 -5.36 -9.51
N GLN A 77 -5.77 -4.14 -9.35
CA GLN A 77 -5.24 -3.60 -8.10
C GLN A 77 -6.26 -3.68 -6.97
N ASP A 78 -7.51 -3.32 -7.24
CA ASP A 78 -8.64 -3.49 -6.32
C ASP A 78 -9.48 -4.70 -6.74
N PRO A 79 -9.40 -5.82 -6.01
CA PRO A 79 -10.17 -7.01 -6.35
C PRO A 79 -11.69 -6.81 -6.22
N ASP A 80 -12.16 -5.88 -5.39
CA ASP A 80 -13.59 -5.59 -5.25
C ASP A 80 -14.19 -5.04 -6.55
N SER A 81 -13.39 -4.39 -7.39
CA SER A 81 -13.84 -3.82 -8.67
C SER A 81 -14.18 -4.87 -9.73
N GLN A 82 -13.75 -6.12 -9.56
CA GLN A 82 -13.99 -7.18 -10.54
C GLN A 82 -15.08 -8.18 -10.15
N PHE A 83 -15.58 -8.16 -8.91
CA PHE A 83 -16.62 -9.07 -8.46
C PHE A 83 -18.03 -8.54 -8.81
N CYS A 84 -18.83 -9.41 -9.43
CA CYS A 84 -20.20 -9.11 -9.82
C CYS A 84 -21.22 -9.71 -8.86
N MET A 85 -20.86 -10.81 -8.16
CA MET A 85 -21.78 -11.57 -7.32
C MET A 85 -21.46 -11.39 -5.84
N PRO A 86 -22.45 -11.53 -4.94
CA PRO A 86 -22.25 -11.31 -3.52
C PRO A 86 -21.55 -12.46 -2.77
N GLN A 87 -21.55 -13.69 -3.33
CA GLN A 87 -21.01 -14.89 -2.71
C GLN A 87 -19.92 -15.54 -3.56
N VAL A 88 -19.00 -16.24 -2.90
CA VAL A 88 -17.85 -16.90 -3.55
C VAL A 88 -18.28 -17.90 -4.64
N ASN A 89 -19.22 -18.80 -4.32
CA ASN A 89 -19.68 -19.78 -5.30
C ASN A 89 -20.48 -19.15 -6.44
N GLU A 90 -21.23 -18.09 -6.18
CA GLU A 90 -22.00 -17.39 -7.22
C GLU A 90 -21.08 -16.69 -8.20
N GLU A 91 -20.00 -16.06 -7.72
CA GLU A 91 -19.00 -15.41 -8.57
C GLU A 91 -18.30 -16.41 -9.50
N LEU A 92 -17.86 -17.54 -8.96
CA LEU A 92 -17.18 -18.57 -9.77
C LEU A 92 -18.16 -19.31 -10.70
N ALA A 93 -19.40 -19.54 -10.26
CA ALA A 93 -20.44 -20.12 -11.10
C ALA A 93 -20.81 -19.19 -12.26
N PHE A 94 -20.87 -17.88 -12.06
CA PHE A 94 -21.13 -16.89 -13.10
C PHE A 94 -20.08 -16.96 -14.23
N ILE A 95 -18.79 -17.16 -13.88
CA ILE A 95 -17.73 -17.35 -14.87
C ILE A 95 -17.97 -18.64 -15.70
N LEU A 96 -18.32 -19.74 -15.03
CA LEU A 96 -18.57 -21.02 -15.70
C LEU A 96 -19.85 -21.00 -16.56
N GLU A 97 -20.88 -20.27 -16.12
CA GLU A 97 -22.11 -20.06 -16.90
C GLU A 97 -21.82 -19.31 -18.21
N ASN A 98 -20.99 -18.28 -18.17
CA ASN A 98 -20.56 -17.55 -19.36
C ASN A 98 -19.79 -18.46 -20.36
N GLN A 99 -19.13 -19.51 -19.88
CA GLN A 99 -18.49 -20.55 -20.70
C GLN A 99 -19.42 -21.68 -21.11
N GLN A 100 -20.69 -21.60 -20.76
CA GLN A 100 -21.70 -22.63 -21.04
C GLN A 100 -21.38 -24.00 -20.41
N ILE A 101 -20.65 -24.02 -19.28
CA ILE A 101 -20.36 -25.24 -18.55
C ILE A 101 -21.66 -25.79 -17.93
N PRO A 102 -21.97 -27.10 -18.08
CA PRO A 102 -23.14 -27.69 -17.46
C PRO A 102 -23.16 -27.57 -15.94
N ARG A 103 -24.31 -27.25 -15.35
CA ARG A 103 -24.46 -27.00 -13.90
C ARG A 103 -23.92 -28.14 -13.02
N HIS A 104 -24.06 -29.40 -13.49
CA HIS A 104 -23.61 -30.55 -12.71
C HIS A 104 -22.08 -30.66 -12.60
N ASP A 105 -21.30 -29.95 -13.44
CA ASP A 105 -19.85 -29.91 -13.41
C ASP A 105 -19.31 -28.69 -12.64
N MET A 106 -20.14 -27.70 -12.36
CA MET A 106 -19.70 -26.42 -11.79
C MET A 106 -19.16 -26.57 -10.37
N ASP A 107 -19.87 -27.28 -9.48
CA ASP A 107 -19.46 -27.43 -8.07
C ASP A 107 -18.09 -28.10 -7.95
N SER A 108 -17.80 -29.09 -8.77
CA SER A 108 -16.52 -29.79 -8.81
C SER A 108 -15.39 -28.85 -9.26
N ARG A 109 -15.61 -28.09 -10.36
CA ARG A 109 -14.62 -27.13 -10.88
C ARG A 109 -14.36 -25.97 -9.93
N ILE A 110 -15.40 -25.46 -9.28
CA ILE A 110 -15.30 -24.41 -8.27
C ILE A 110 -14.44 -24.89 -7.11
N HIS A 111 -14.72 -26.10 -6.61
CA HIS A 111 -13.96 -26.67 -5.49
C HIS A 111 -12.50 -26.89 -5.86
N GLU A 112 -12.21 -27.40 -7.05
CA GLU A 112 -10.87 -27.59 -7.58
C GLU A 112 -10.11 -26.26 -7.69
N ALA A 113 -10.74 -25.21 -8.25
CA ALA A 113 -10.15 -23.89 -8.39
C ALA A 113 -9.84 -23.24 -7.03
N LEU A 114 -10.77 -23.33 -6.06
CA LEU A 114 -10.54 -22.82 -4.71
C LEU A 114 -9.39 -23.54 -4.00
N ASN A 115 -9.32 -24.87 -4.14
CA ASN A 115 -8.23 -25.67 -3.58
C ASN A 115 -6.89 -25.30 -4.23
N HIS A 116 -6.86 -25.09 -5.54
CA HIS A 116 -5.65 -24.74 -6.29
C HIS A 116 -5.03 -23.43 -5.80
N VAL A 117 -5.87 -22.43 -5.50
CA VAL A 117 -5.39 -21.15 -4.93
C VAL A 117 -5.22 -21.19 -3.42
N GLY A 118 -5.47 -22.31 -2.76
CA GLY A 118 -5.40 -22.44 -1.32
C GLY A 118 -6.37 -21.49 -0.60
N LEU A 119 -7.59 -21.35 -1.12
CA LEU A 119 -8.66 -20.53 -0.53
C LEU A 119 -9.67 -21.45 0.17
N ASP A 120 -9.43 -21.70 1.46
CA ASP A 120 -10.34 -22.49 2.31
C ASP A 120 -11.41 -21.57 2.93
N VAL A 121 -12.57 -21.53 2.28
CA VAL A 121 -13.72 -20.73 2.69
C VAL A 121 -15.02 -21.49 2.46
N ASN A 122 -16.06 -21.14 3.21
CA ASN A 122 -17.39 -21.62 2.88
C ASN A 122 -17.80 -21.04 1.51
N PRO A 123 -18.15 -21.86 0.50
CA PRO A 123 -18.55 -21.37 -0.82
C PRO A 123 -19.70 -20.35 -0.81
N LYS A 124 -20.56 -20.40 0.20
CA LYS A 124 -21.66 -19.42 0.39
C LYS A 124 -21.25 -18.20 1.21
N GLN A 125 -19.96 -18.05 1.57
CA GLN A 125 -19.48 -16.86 2.26
C GLN A 125 -19.60 -15.64 1.36
N ARG A 126 -19.97 -14.50 1.97
CA ARG A 126 -20.06 -13.23 1.25
C ARG A 126 -18.67 -12.67 0.98
N ILE A 127 -18.42 -12.22 -0.25
CA ILE A 127 -17.13 -11.72 -0.71
C ILE A 127 -16.65 -10.53 0.11
N HIS A 128 -17.54 -9.61 0.52
CA HIS A 128 -17.17 -8.46 1.34
C HIS A 128 -16.64 -8.81 2.74
N GLN A 129 -16.81 -10.07 3.19
CA GLN A 129 -16.29 -10.57 4.48
C GLN A 129 -14.89 -11.19 4.34
N LEU A 130 -14.39 -11.33 3.12
CA LEU A 130 -13.05 -11.84 2.84
C LEU A 130 -12.00 -10.76 3.10
N SER A 131 -10.81 -11.17 3.55
CA SER A 131 -9.65 -10.28 3.60
C SER A 131 -9.15 -9.94 2.18
N GLY A 132 -8.34 -8.89 2.04
CA GLY A 132 -7.76 -8.50 0.74
C GLY A 132 -7.04 -9.65 0.04
N GLY A 133 -6.19 -10.40 0.76
CA GLY A 133 -5.51 -11.57 0.21
C GLY A 133 -6.44 -12.71 -0.21
N MET A 134 -7.53 -12.94 0.54
CA MET A 134 -8.54 -13.93 0.16
C MET A 134 -9.30 -13.50 -1.10
N LYS A 135 -9.59 -12.21 -1.24
CA LYS A 135 -10.22 -11.65 -2.45
C LYS A 135 -9.31 -11.77 -3.67
N GLN A 136 -8.01 -11.49 -3.53
CA GLN A 136 -7.04 -11.71 -4.62
C GLN A 136 -6.97 -13.20 -5.03
N LYS A 137 -6.94 -14.12 -4.07
CA LYS A 137 -7.01 -15.55 -4.37
C LYS A 137 -8.30 -15.94 -5.10
N LEU A 138 -9.44 -15.35 -4.71
CA LEU A 138 -10.71 -15.57 -5.41
C LEU A 138 -10.65 -15.06 -6.86
N ALA A 139 -10.07 -13.89 -7.09
CA ALA A 139 -9.86 -13.34 -8.43
C ALA A 139 -8.99 -14.27 -9.30
N ILE A 140 -7.91 -14.81 -8.72
CA ILE A 140 -7.06 -15.80 -9.41
C ILE A 140 -7.84 -17.09 -9.70
N ALA A 141 -8.64 -17.59 -8.75
CA ALA A 141 -9.49 -18.77 -9.00
C ALA A 141 -10.44 -18.53 -10.19
N GLY A 142 -11.00 -17.32 -10.30
CA GLY A 142 -11.79 -16.91 -11.47
C GLY A 142 -10.99 -16.96 -12.77
N THR A 143 -9.77 -16.46 -12.81
CA THR A 143 -8.92 -16.50 -14.03
C THR A 143 -8.50 -17.93 -14.41
N LEU A 144 -8.33 -18.81 -13.41
CA LEU A 144 -8.08 -20.24 -13.65
C LEU A 144 -9.29 -20.91 -14.32
N LEU A 145 -10.50 -20.65 -13.82
CA LEU A 145 -11.73 -21.17 -14.41
C LEU A 145 -11.97 -20.65 -15.82
N GLN A 146 -11.53 -19.42 -16.12
CA GLN A 146 -11.57 -18.89 -17.48
C GLN A 146 -10.63 -19.66 -18.44
N GLY A 147 -9.65 -20.39 -17.92
CA GLY A 147 -8.66 -21.08 -18.75
C GLY A 147 -7.77 -20.12 -19.54
N ALA A 148 -7.50 -18.94 -18.99
CA ALA A 148 -6.77 -17.88 -19.66
C ALA A 148 -5.33 -18.32 -20.03
N ASP A 149 -4.92 -18.06 -21.28
CA ASP A 149 -3.58 -18.28 -21.80
C ASP A 149 -2.66 -17.06 -21.58
N THR A 150 -3.27 -15.92 -21.37
CA THR A 150 -2.59 -14.65 -21.11
C THR A 150 -3.09 -14.05 -19.79
N LEU A 151 -2.16 -13.67 -18.92
CA LEU A 151 -2.47 -13.03 -17.63
C LEU A 151 -1.99 -11.57 -17.65
N PHE A 152 -2.87 -10.68 -17.24
CA PHE A 152 -2.60 -9.28 -17.01
C PHE A 152 -2.72 -8.98 -15.52
N LEU A 153 -1.62 -8.56 -14.90
CA LEU A 153 -1.53 -8.33 -13.46
C LEU A 153 -1.28 -6.83 -13.23
N ASP A 154 -2.29 -6.12 -12.75
CA ASP A 154 -2.19 -4.68 -12.44
C ASP A 154 -2.09 -4.48 -10.94
N GLU A 155 -0.86 -4.35 -10.45
CA GLU A 155 -0.50 -4.18 -9.04
C GLU A 155 -1.24 -5.17 -8.10
N PRO A 156 -1.16 -6.49 -8.35
CA PRO A 156 -1.98 -7.48 -7.64
C PRO A 156 -1.66 -7.56 -6.13
N THR A 157 -0.53 -6.99 -5.70
CA THR A 157 -0.10 -7.02 -4.29
C THR A 157 -0.25 -5.70 -3.55
N ALA A 158 -0.78 -4.65 -4.18
CA ALA A 158 -0.85 -3.31 -3.61
C ALA A 158 -1.61 -3.21 -2.27
N MET A 159 -2.57 -4.11 -2.02
CA MET A 159 -3.41 -4.14 -0.82
C MET A 159 -3.03 -5.26 0.17
N LEU A 160 -1.89 -5.92 -0.03
CA LEU A 160 -1.49 -7.10 0.74
C LEU A 160 -0.36 -6.80 1.71
N ASP A 161 -0.37 -7.46 2.86
CA ASP A 161 0.78 -7.49 3.76
C ASP A 161 1.92 -8.34 3.18
N VAL A 162 3.07 -8.34 3.84
CA VAL A 162 4.29 -9.01 3.34
C VAL A 162 4.06 -10.51 3.14
N GLU A 163 3.46 -11.19 4.11
CA GLU A 163 3.19 -12.63 4.04
C GLU A 163 2.20 -12.98 2.92
N ALA A 164 1.12 -12.22 2.81
CA ALA A 164 0.14 -12.41 1.75
C ALA A 164 0.73 -12.11 0.37
N THR A 165 1.61 -11.10 0.26
CA THR A 165 2.34 -10.75 -0.97
C THR A 165 3.22 -11.91 -1.43
N GLU A 166 4.04 -12.46 -0.55
CA GLU A 166 4.92 -13.59 -0.86
C GLU A 166 4.12 -14.82 -1.29
N ASN A 167 3.08 -15.16 -0.53
CA ASN A 167 2.19 -16.27 -0.84
C ASN A 167 1.50 -16.11 -2.20
N LEU A 168 1.06 -14.88 -2.53
CA LEU A 168 0.41 -14.59 -3.81
C LEU A 168 1.40 -14.74 -4.98
N TRP A 169 2.62 -14.20 -4.84
CA TRP A 169 3.63 -14.34 -5.89
C TRP A 169 4.05 -15.79 -6.09
N ASN A 170 4.17 -16.59 -5.04
CA ASN A 170 4.46 -18.00 -5.17
C ASN A 170 3.35 -18.73 -5.95
N LEU A 171 2.09 -18.47 -5.61
CA LEU A 171 0.94 -19.00 -6.35
C LEU A 171 0.95 -18.58 -7.82
N LEU A 172 1.16 -17.29 -8.11
CA LEU A 172 1.17 -16.78 -9.49
C LEU A 172 2.32 -17.39 -10.31
N LYS A 173 3.51 -17.55 -9.73
CA LYS A 173 4.66 -18.18 -10.39
C LYS A 173 4.38 -19.63 -10.80
N ASP A 174 3.67 -20.39 -9.96
CA ASP A 174 3.26 -21.74 -10.30
C ASP A 174 2.24 -21.77 -11.45
N LEU A 175 1.38 -20.75 -11.53
CA LEU A 175 0.29 -20.69 -12.51
C LEU A 175 0.70 -20.16 -13.88
N TRP A 176 1.79 -19.40 -13.98
CA TRP A 176 2.13 -18.68 -15.21
C TRP A 176 3.16 -19.38 -16.11
N GLU A 177 3.68 -20.55 -15.71
CA GLU A 177 4.79 -21.22 -16.40
C GLU A 177 4.58 -21.30 -17.91
N ASP A 178 3.41 -21.74 -18.36
CA ASP A 178 3.03 -21.87 -19.77
C ASP A 178 2.24 -20.68 -20.34
N LYS A 179 2.10 -19.59 -19.62
CA LYS A 179 1.25 -18.44 -19.99
C LYS A 179 2.08 -17.24 -20.44
N THR A 180 1.49 -16.40 -21.26
CA THR A 180 1.99 -15.03 -21.51
C THR A 180 1.56 -14.16 -20.34
N VAL A 181 2.48 -13.35 -19.79
CA VAL A 181 2.17 -12.52 -18.62
C VAL A 181 2.66 -11.10 -18.81
N LEU A 182 1.79 -10.13 -18.62
CA LEU A 182 2.14 -8.72 -18.50
C LEU A 182 1.85 -8.25 -17.08
N ILE A 183 2.89 -7.76 -16.39
CA ILE A 183 2.84 -7.36 -14.99
C ILE A 183 3.11 -5.87 -14.88
N VAL A 184 2.24 -5.15 -14.21
CA VAL A 184 2.47 -3.82 -13.68
C VAL A 184 2.64 -3.97 -12.17
N GLU A 185 3.77 -3.57 -11.62
CA GLU A 185 4.03 -3.66 -10.18
C GLU A 185 5.07 -2.62 -9.73
N HIS A 186 4.95 -2.16 -8.49
CA HIS A 186 5.93 -1.28 -7.86
C HIS A 186 6.90 -2.04 -6.96
N LYS A 187 6.44 -3.13 -6.31
CA LYS A 187 7.27 -3.99 -5.45
C LYS A 187 7.74 -5.23 -6.22
N VAL A 188 8.87 -5.09 -6.89
CA VAL A 188 9.30 -6.11 -7.86
C VAL A 188 10.35 -7.09 -7.33
N GLU A 189 10.76 -6.98 -6.08
CA GLU A 189 11.78 -7.84 -5.47
C GLU A 189 11.46 -9.34 -5.55
N HIS A 190 10.19 -9.72 -5.39
CA HIS A 190 9.74 -11.13 -5.44
C HIS A 190 9.65 -11.72 -6.85
N ILE A 191 9.61 -10.88 -7.88
CA ILE A 191 9.39 -11.30 -9.27
C ILE A 191 10.54 -10.95 -10.21
N TRP A 192 11.50 -10.14 -9.76
CA TRP A 192 12.59 -9.63 -10.59
C TRP A 192 13.35 -10.71 -11.35
N GLN A 193 13.61 -11.84 -10.71
CA GLN A 193 14.34 -12.98 -11.30
C GLN A 193 13.45 -13.96 -12.09
N HIS A 194 12.13 -13.71 -12.13
CA HIS A 194 11.14 -14.59 -12.72
C HIS A 194 10.48 -14.01 -13.98
N VAL A 195 10.90 -12.82 -14.42
CA VAL A 195 10.44 -12.20 -15.65
C VAL A 195 11.52 -12.26 -16.73
N ASP A 196 11.11 -12.41 -17.98
CA ASP A 196 12.03 -12.52 -19.11
C ASP A 196 12.51 -11.15 -19.58
N ARG A 197 11.64 -10.14 -19.46
CA ARG A 197 11.91 -8.79 -19.94
C ARG A 197 11.25 -7.72 -19.09
N VAL A 198 11.95 -6.61 -18.92
CA VAL A 198 11.45 -5.37 -18.32
C VAL A 198 11.28 -4.33 -19.41
N ILE A 199 10.13 -3.65 -19.41
CA ILE A 199 9.86 -2.46 -20.22
C ILE A 199 9.80 -1.26 -19.28
N LEU A 200 10.63 -0.24 -19.51
CA LEU A 200 10.72 0.95 -18.69
C LEU A 200 10.09 2.14 -19.42
N MET A 201 9.08 2.74 -18.82
CA MET A 201 8.35 3.92 -19.31
C MET A 201 8.75 5.19 -18.56
N ASN A 202 8.63 6.36 -19.21
CA ASN A 202 8.79 7.65 -18.58
C ASN A 202 7.43 8.29 -18.22
N HIS A 203 7.47 9.47 -17.59
CA HIS A 203 6.28 10.25 -17.19
C HIS A 203 5.33 10.62 -18.35
N HIS A 204 5.81 10.58 -19.60
CA HIS A 204 5.05 10.95 -20.78
C HIS A 204 4.53 9.73 -21.57
N GLY A 205 4.56 8.54 -20.98
CA GLY A 205 4.06 7.32 -21.63
C GLY A 205 4.96 6.78 -22.76
N HIS A 206 6.22 7.25 -22.88
CA HIS A 206 7.17 6.69 -23.83
C HIS A 206 7.99 5.58 -23.22
N ILE A 207 8.29 4.55 -24.01
CA ILE A 207 9.25 3.52 -23.63
C ILE A 207 10.66 4.11 -23.75
N ILE A 208 11.38 4.13 -22.62
CA ILE A 208 12.76 4.59 -22.56
C ILE A 208 13.70 3.46 -22.98
N GLN A 209 13.43 2.28 -22.44
CA GLN A 209 14.28 1.10 -22.63
C GLN A 209 13.49 -0.18 -22.38
N GLN A 210 14.00 -1.26 -22.95
CA GLN A 210 13.56 -2.62 -22.66
C GLN A 210 14.75 -3.58 -22.71
N GLY A 211 14.74 -4.60 -21.89
CA GLY A 211 15.83 -5.57 -21.78
C GLY A 211 15.59 -6.59 -20.69
N THR A 212 16.57 -7.50 -20.50
CA THR A 212 16.50 -8.45 -19.38
C THR A 212 16.56 -7.71 -18.03
N PRO A 213 16.05 -8.30 -16.94
CA PRO A 213 16.15 -7.70 -15.61
C PRO A 213 17.59 -7.30 -15.22
N GLU A 214 18.58 -8.14 -15.56
CA GLU A 214 19.99 -7.88 -15.28
C GLU A 214 20.50 -6.66 -16.05
N TYR A 215 20.14 -6.53 -17.33
CA TYR A 215 20.52 -5.39 -18.14
C TYR A 215 19.93 -4.09 -17.59
N ILE A 216 18.64 -4.10 -17.26
CA ILE A 216 17.94 -2.91 -16.70
C ILE A 216 18.55 -2.54 -15.34
N MET A 217 18.81 -3.51 -14.47
CA MET A 217 19.44 -3.24 -13.17
C MET A 217 20.84 -2.67 -13.31
N ALA A 218 21.64 -3.19 -14.24
CA ALA A 218 23.02 -2.73 -14.43
C ALA A 218 23.14 -1.31 -14.99
N HIS A 219 22.17 -0.85 -15.80
CA HIS A 219 22.28 0.40 -16.55
C HIS A 219 21.26 1.47 -16.12
N TYR A 220 20.17 1.09 -15.44
CA TYR A 220 19.04 1.97 -15.11
C TYR A 220 18.64 1.94 -13.64
N GLU A 221 19.48 1.40 -12.74
CA GLU A 221 19.23 1.33 -11.29
C GLU A 221 18.87 2.70 -10.70
N SER A 222 19.64 3.74 -11.04
CA SER A 222 19.38 5.11 -10.58
C SER A 222 18.01 5.63 -11.03
N LEU A 223 17.61 5.31 -12.27
CA LEU A 223 16.31 5.73 -12.80
C LEU A 223 15.16 4.94 -12.15
N LEU A 224 15.36 3.66 -11.87
CA LEU A 224 14.38 2.87 -11.09
C LEU A 224 14.16 3.47 -9.70
N SER A 225 15.25 3.86 -9.03
CA SER A 225 15.20 4.52 -7.72
C SER A 225 14.51 5.89 -7.81
N GLU A 226 14.81 6.69 -8.85
CA GLU A 226 14.15 7.99 -9.11
C GLU A 226 12.64 7.81 -9.33
N TYR A 227 12.22 6.74 -10.00
CA TYR A 227 10.82 6.42 -10.24
C TYR A 227 10.12 5.75 -9.06
N GLY A 228 10.84 5.57 -7.96
CA GLY A 228 10.29 4.98 -6.75
C GLY A 228 10.04 3.48 -6.83
N VAL A 229 10.64 2.77 -7.78
CA VAL A 229 10.47 1.32 -7.91
C VAL A 229 11.16 0.60 -6.76
N TRP A 230 10.44 -0.31 -6.08
CA TRP A 230 11.01 -1.23 -5.09
C TRP A 230 11.75 -2.36 -5.80
N HIS A 231 12.96 -2.06 -6.32
CA HIS A 231 13.85 -3.04 -6.92
C HIS A 231 14.74 -3.73 -5.85
N PRO A 232 15.37 -4.89 -6.14
CA PRO A 232 16.13 -5.66 -5.13
C PRO A 232 17.20 -4.90 -4.36
N LYS A 233 17.70 -3.78 -4.92
CA LYS A 233 18.70 -2.92 -4.26
C LYS A 233 18.12 -1.60 -3.71
N ALA A 234 16.80 -1.40 -3.73
CA ALA A 234 16.20 -0.11 -3.34
C ALA A 234 16.62 0.32 -1.94
N TRP A 235 16.66 -0.60 -0.98
CA TRP A 235 17.06 -0.32 0.39
C TRP A 235 18.54 0.07 0.58
N SER A 236 19.40 -0.10 -0.44
CA SER A 236 20.76 0.45 -0.40
C SER A 236 20.81 1.97 -0.54
N HIS A 237 19.74 2.57 -1.06
CA HIS A 237 19.56 4.02 -1.21
C HIS A 237 18.78 4.65 -0.05
N ALA A 238 18.36 3.85 0.94
CA ALA A 238 17.61 4.32 2.07
C ALA A 238 18.41 5.31 2.93
N PRO A 239 17.76 6.27 3.59
CA PRO A 239 18.42 7.20 4.50
C PRO A 239 19.21 6.46 5.60
N MET A 240 20.37 6.99 5.94
CA MET A 240 21.14 6.43 7.06
C MET A 240 20.40 6.64 8.37
N PRO A 241 20.35 5.64 9.27
CA PRO A 241 19.75 5.80 10.59
C PRO A 241 20.44 6.91 11.37
N GLN A 242 19.64 7.79 11.96
CA GLN A 242 20.11 8.81 12.88
C GLN A 242 19.64 8.42 14.28
N HIS A 243 20.58 8.08 15.16
CA HIS A 243 20.25 7.79 16.55
C HIS A 243 20.28 9.09 17.35
N PRO A 244 19.14 9.56 17.86
CA PRO A 244 19.13 10.72 18.74
C PRO A 244 19.94 10.43 20.00
N VAL A 245 20.69 11.43 20.48
CA VAL A 245 21.36 11.33 21.78
C VAL A 245 20.27 11.31 22.85
N HIS A 246 20.06 10.18 23.50
CA HIS A 246 19.10 10.06 24.59
C HIS A 246 19.37 11.12 25.68
N SER A 247 18.37 11.91 25.95
CA SER A 247 18.36 12.73 27.15
C SER A 247 18.28 11.81 28.36
N THR A 248 19.21 11.93 29.31
CA THR A 248 19.25 11.12 30.53
C THR A 248 18.19 11.54 31.57
N ALA A 249 17.16 12.31 31.18
CA ALA A 249 16.10 12.72 32.05
C ALA A 249 15.03 11.61 32.13
N GLN A 250 14.85 11.02 33.30
CA GLN A 250 13.85 10.00 33.65
C GLN A 250 12.41 10.55 33.68
N ASN A 251 11.97 11.31 32.70
CA ASN A 251 10.63 11.84 32.64
C ASN A 251 9.90 11.20 31.46
N PHE A 252 9.04 10.21 31.71
CA PHE A 252 8.14 9.65 30.71
C PHE A 252 7.08 10.68 30.32
N TYR A 253 6.82 10.79 29.03
CA TYR A 253 5.63 11.50 28.54
C TYR A 253 4.37 10.72 28.84
N PHE A 254 4.39 9.43 28.48
CA PHE A 254 3.23 8.57 28.55
C PHE A 254 3.54 7.32 29.36
N SER A 255 2.59 6.90 30.18
CA SER A 255 2.63 5.62 30.90
C SER A 255 1.29 4.89 30.85
N PHE A 256 1.37 3.58 30.67
CA PHE A 256 0.24 2.66 30.76
C PHE A 256 0.68 1.42 31.53
N GLU A 257 0.13 1.21 32.71
CA GLU A 257 0.52 0.16 33.62
C GLU A 257 -0.66 -0.72 34.02
N GLN A 258 -0.36 -2.02 34.23
CA GLN A 258 -1.32 -3.03 34.69
C GLN A 258 -2.65 -2.95 33.94
N GLY A 259 -2.56 -2.88 32.63
CA GLY A 259 -3.69 -2.66 31.78
C GLY A 259 -4.00 -3.84 30.85
N ALA A 260 -5.08 -3.69 30.08
CA ALA A 260 -5.40 -4.62 29.00
C ALA A 260 -6.12 -3.91 27.86
N ILE A 261 -5.72 -4.24 26.64
CA ILE A 261 -6.36 -3.77 25.42
C ILE A 261 -7.57 -4.65 25.11
N GLN A 262 -8.69 -4.01 24.77
CA GLN A 262 -9.98 -4.67 24.56
C GLN A 262 -10.60 -4.29 23.22
N ARG A 263 -11.35 -5.22 22.61
CA ARG A 263 -12.27 -4.94 21.49
C ARG A 263 -13.67 -5.46 21.86
N GLY A 264 -14.57 -4.55 22.12
CA GLY A 264 -15.88 -4.88 22.68
C GLY A 264 -15.74 -5.48 24.09
N ARG A 265 -16.16 -6.75 24.25
CA ARG A 265 -16.05 -7.50 25.51
C ARG A 265 -14.82 -8.41 25.59
N ARG A 266 -14.08 -8.57 24.48
CA ARG A 266 -12.91 -9.46 24.40
C ARG A 266 -11.65 -8.70 24.79
N THR A 267 -10.87 -9.24 25.71
CA THR A 267 -9.48 -8.83 25.95
C THR A 267 -8.62 -9.41 24.84
N LEU A 268 -7.85 -8.55 24.18
CA LEU A 268 -6.93 -8.94 23.13
C LEU A 268 -5.58 -9.34 23.73
N TYR A 269 -5.05 -8.52 24.63
CA TYR A 269 -3.81 -8.80 25.35
C TYR A 269 -3.68 -7.89 26.59
N GLU A 270 -2.78 -8.30 27.48
CA GLU A 270 -2.42 -7.59 28.69
C GLU A 270 -1.17 -6.72 28.46
N VAL A 271 -1.09 -5.61 29.20
CA VAL A 271 0.05 -4.68 29.22
C VAL A 271 0.51 -4.55 30.66
N ASP A 272 1.66 -5.14 30.97
CA ASP A 272 2.24 -5.03 32.29
C ASP A 272 2.72 -3.60 32.55
N ALA A 273 3.53 -3.05 31.63
CA ALA A 273 3.93 -1.65 31.58
C ALA A 273 4.29 -1.22 30.17
N LEU A 274 3.90 -0.01 29.79
CA LEU A 274 4.37 0.69 28.59
C LEU A 274 4.68 2.13 28.98
N HIS A 275 5.96 2.49 28.92
CA HIS A 275 6.44 3.86 29.14
C HIS A 275 6.98 4.39 27.82
N ILE A 276 6.69 5.64 27.49
CA ILE A 276 7.17 6.31 26.27
C ILE A 276 7.93 7.57 26.69
N GLU A 277 9.16 7.68 26.19
CA GLU A 277 10.05 8.81 26.45
C GLU A 277 10.05 9.83 25.29
N PRO A 278 10.49 11.06 25.55
CA PRO A 278 10.69 12.06 24.49
C PRO A 278 11.73 11.63 23.46
N GLY A 279 11.42 11.84 22.17
CA GLY A 279 12.37 11.61 21.08
C GLY A 279 12.62 10.14 20.75
N GLU A 280 11.73 9.23 21.17
CA GLU A 280 11.81 7.82 20.76
C GLU A 280 11.16 7.58 19.39
N TRP A 281 11.74 6.66 18.64
CA TRP A 281 11.07 5.97 17.54
C TRP A 281 10.78 4.55 17.97
N ILE A 282 9.52 4.27 18.28
CA ILE A 282 9.08 2.96 18.74
C ILE A 282 8.35 2.25 17.60
N THR A 283 8.71 1.00 17.31
CA THR A 283 7.90 0.14 16.43
C THR A 283 7.07 -0.86 17.24
N LEU A 284 5.80 -0.97 16.87
CA LEU A 284 4.86 -1.95 17.43
C LEU A 284 4.59 -3.04 16.39
N THR A 285 5.01 -4.25 16.69
CA THR A 285 4.91 -5.42 15.82
C THR A 285 3.96 -6.49 16.39
N GLY A 286 3.69 -7.53 15.62
CA GLY A 286 2.84 -8.65 16.02
C GLY A 286 1.91 -9.10 14.88
N LYS A 287 1.29 -10.27 15.02
CA LYS A 287 0.41 -10.87 14.00
C LYS A 287 -0.76 -9.97 13.64
N ASN A 288 -1.31 -10.15 12.42
CA ASN A 288 -2.52 -9.47 12.02
C ASN A 288 -3.69 -9.85 12.94
N GLY A 289 -4.50 -8.85 13.32
CA GLY A 289 -5.58 -9.03 14.28
C GLY A 289 -5.14 -9.17 15.76
N SER A 290 -3.85 -9.03 16.08
CA SER A 290 -3.36 -9.08 17.47
C SER A 290 -3.79 -7.87 18.32
N GLY A 291 -4.24 -6.77 17.69
CA GLY A 291 -4.71 -5.58 18.40
C GLY A 291 -3.74 -4.41 18.43
N LYS A 292 -2.77 -4.35 17.51
CA LYS A 292 -1.83 -3.22 17.35
C LYS A 292 -2.55 -1.88 17.19
N THR A 293 -3.42 -1.77 16.19
CA THR A 293 -4.30 -0.60 16.00
C THR A 293 -5.13 -0.29 17.25
N SER A 294 -5.61 -1.33 17.96
CA SER A 294 -6.39 -1.13 19.18
C SER A 294 -5.59 -0.50 20.32
N LEU A 295 -4.26 -0.70 20.41
CA LEU A 295 -3.43 0.06 21.33
C LEU A 295 -3.41 1.54 20.95
N LEU A 296 -3.17 1.88 19.69
CA LEU A 296 -3.15 3.27 19.22
C LEU A 296 -4.50 3.96 19.47
N GLU A 297 -5.62 3.29 19.14
CA GLU A 297 -6.96 3.78 19.41
C GLU A 297 -7.23 3.96 20.92
N SER A 298 -6.72 3.05 21.77
CA SER A 298 -6.84 3.15 23.24
C SER A 298 -6.05 4.33 23.79
N MET A 299 -4.83 4.57 23.28
CA MET A 299 -4.01 5.74 23.68
C MET A 299 -4.74 7.05 23.38
N MET A 300 -5.42 7.12 22.21
CA MET A 300 -6.29 8.24 21.86
C MET A 300 -7.63 8.29 22.59
N GLN A 301 -7.89 7.38 23.52
CA GLN A 301 -9.17 7.26 24.25
C GLN A 301 -10.39 7.01 23.34
N LEU A 302 -10.18 6.46 22.15
CA LEU A 302 -11.25 6.18 21.16
C LEU A 302 -12.01 4.89 21.49
N ILE A 303 -11.33 3.92 22.09
CA ILE A 303 -11.91 2.64 22.49
C ILE A 303 -11.67 2.34 23.97
N ARG A 304 -12.46 1.43 24.52
CA ARG A 304 -12.33 1.02 25.92
C ARG A 304 -11.12 0.11 26.13
N TYR A 305 -10.45 0.29 27.25
CA TYR A 305 -9.35 -0.52 27.75
C TYR A 305 -9.48 -0.70 29.28
N LYS A 306 -8.67 -1.57 29.89
CA LYS A 306 -8.51 -1.68 31.34
C LYS A 306 -7.22 -1.04 31.77
N GLY A 307 -7.17 -0.55 33.00
CA GLY A 307 -6.00 0.13 33.58
C GLY A 307 -6.06 1.64 33.45
N ASN A 308 -4.92 2.31 33.65
CA ASN A 308 -4.84 3.76 33.64
C ASN A 308 -3.71 4.21 32.70
N MET A 309 -4.01 5.16 31.85
CA MET A 309 -3.04 5.84 31.01
C MET A 309 -2.81 7.25 31.55
N HIS A 310 -1.56 7.68 31.60
CA HIS A 310 -1.17 9.01 32.04
C HIS A 310 -0.26 9.67 31.02
N TYR A 311 -0.35 11.00 30.95
CA TYR A 311 0.57 11.84 30.19
C TYR A 311 1.08 12.95 31.13
N GLY A 312 2.41 13.09 31.27
CA GLY A 312 3.02 14.05 32.19
C GLY A 312 2.51 13.91 33.64
N GLY A 313 2.20 12.69 34.07
CA GLY A 313 1.63 12.39 35.39
C GLY A 313 0.13 12.64 35.52
N GLN A 314 -0.54 13.22 34.51
CA GLN A 314 -1.98 13.45 34.51
C GLN A 314 -2.72 12.28 33.84
N LYS A 315 -3.80 11.81 34.46
CA LYS A 315 -4.59 10.71 33.92
C LYS A 315 -5.37 11.15 32.67
N LEU A 316 -5.22 10.38 31.60
CA LEU A 316 -6.02 10.54 30.38
C LEU A 316 -7.38 9.87 30.57
N THR A 317 -8.47 10.59 30.34
CA THR A 317 -9.83 10.09 30.53
C THR A 317 -10.75 10.30 29.36
N LYS A 318 -10.42 11.25 28.49
CA LYS A 318 -11.24 11.67 27.34
C LYS A 318 -10.36 11.87 26.11
N ILE A 319 -10.98 11.75 24.94
CA ILE A 319 -10.33 12.03 23.65
C ILE A 319 -9.64 13.41 23.66
N LYS A 320 -10.31 14.42 24.22
CA LYS A 320 -9.76 15.79 24.28
C LYS A 320 -8.44 15.86 25.06
N ASP A 321 -8.28 15.07 26.11
CA ASP A 321 -7.07 15.04 26.93
C ASP A 321 -5.92 14.44 26.10
N ALA A 322 -6.17 13.34 25.39
CA ALA A 322 -5.20 12.67 24.55
C ALA A 322 -4.81 13.54 23.31
N ALA A 323 -5.80 14.16 22.66
CA ALA A 323 -5.61 14.96 21.44
C ALA A 323 -4.79 16.24 21.65
N GLN A 324 -4.57 16.68 22.90
CA GLN A 324 -3.65 17.79 23.20
C GLN A 324 -2.17 17.41 23.04
N HIS A 325 -1.86 16.11 23.14
CA HIS A 325 -0.49 15.58 23.21
C HIS A 325 -0.17 14.56 22.13
N MET A 326 -1.21 13.94 21.55
CA MET A 326 -1.05 12.84 20.61
C MET A 326 -1.89 13.06 19.36
N PHE A 327 -1.41 12.55 18.22
CA PHE A 327 -2.15 12.52 16.96
C PHE A 327 -2.07 11.13 16.35
N LEU A 328 -3.20 10.59 15.87
CA LEU A 328 -3.27 9.26 15.25
C LEU A 328 -3.45 9.38 13.73
N VAL A 329 -2.54 8.77 12.99
CA VAL A 329 -2.68 8.49 11.56
C VAL A 329 -3.25 7.10 11.39
N TYR A 330 -4.43 7.02 10.81
CA TYR A 330 -5.14 5.75 10.59
C TYR A 330 -4.56 4.95 9.41
N GLN A 331 -4.71 3.63 9.46
CA GLN A 331 -4.40 2.75 8.35
C GLN A 331 -5.21 3.10 7.09
N ASN A 332 -6.50 3.45 7.21
CA ASN A 332 -7.26 4.08 6.14
C ASN A 332 -7.19 5.61 6.30
N PRO A 333 -6.46 6.34 5.42
CA PRO A 333 -6.27 7.77 5.55
C PRO A 333 -7.57 8.58 5.43
N GLU A 334 -8.59 8.06 4.75
CA GLU A 334 -9.88 8.74 4.56
C GLU A 334 -10.64 8.97 5.86
N LEU A 335 -10.34 8.20 6.91
CA LEU A 335 -10.99 8.33 8.21
C LEU A 335 -10.61 9.60 8.98
N GLN A 336 -9.56 10.32 8.54
CA GLN A 336 -9.10 11.52 9.23
C GLN A 336 -9.35 12.83 8.45
N PHE A 337 -9.70 12.78 7.16
CA PHE A 337 -9.89 13.98 6.35
C PHE A 337 -11.21 14.68 6.67
N ILE A 338 -11.14 15.97 6.95
CA ILE A 338 -12.27 16.82 7.36
C ILE A 338 -12.44 18.07 6.52
N GLN A 339 -11.47 18.42 5.66
CA GLN A 339 -11.49 19.63 4.85
C GLN A 339 -11.81 19.32 3.38
N ASN A 340 -12.17 20.38 2.63
CA ASN A 340 -12.56 20.27 1.23
C ASN A 340 -11.39 20.39 0.24
N SER A 341 -10.19 20.73 0.72
CA SER A 341 -8.99 20.79 -0.09
C SER A 341 -7.78 20.21 0.66
N VAL A 342 -6.81 19.70 -0.10
CA VAL A 342 -5.53 19.24 0.42
C VAL A 342 -4.79 20.36 1.17
N PHE A 343 -4.86 21.59 0.66
CA PHE A 343 -4.28 22.76 1.31
C PHE A 343 -4.92 22.99 2.67
N ASP A 344 -6.25 23.04 2.75
CA ASP A 344 -6.98 23.34 3.98
C ASP A 344 -6.79 22.26 5.02
N GLU A 345 -6.64 20.99 4.60
CA GLU A 345 -6.41 19.84 5.48
C GLU A 345 -5.10 19.97 6.29
N ILE A 346 -4.08 20.58 5.71
CA ILE A 346 -2.82 20.88 6.41
C ILE A 346 -2.93 22.23 7.15
N TRP A 347 -3.50 23.24 6.49
CA TRP A 347 -3.56 24.62 7.00
C TRP A 347 -4.33 24.73 8.31
N VAL A 348 -5.38 23.95 8.50
CA VAL A 348 -6.19 23.96 9.74
C VAL A 348 -5.36 23.72 11.00
N ASN A 349 -4.24 23.01 10.93
CA ASN A 349 -3.36 22.75 12.07
C ASN A 349 -2.52 23.98 12.47
N TYR A 350 -2.39 24.96 11.60
CA TYR A 350 -1.64 26.21 11.83
C TYR A 350 -2.53 27.41 12.14
N HIS A 351 -3.83 27.19 12.40
CA HIS A 351 -4.82 28.26 12.66
C HIS A 351 -4.47 29.19 13.85
N HIS A 352 -3.59 28.73 14.74
CA HIS A 352 -3.12 29.51 15.90
C HIS A 352 -1.98 30.47 15.55
N MET A 353 -1.42 30.38 14.34
CA MET A 353 -0.34 31.24 13.84
C MET A 353 -0.89 32.44 13.08
N ASP A 354 -0.02 33.42 12.82
CA ASP A 354 -0.30 34.46 11.86
C ASP A 354 -0.63 33.87 10.49
N PRO A 355 -1.67 34.35 9.77
CA PRO A 355 -2.15 33.77 8.52
C PRO A 355 -1.08 33.61 7.43
N GLU A 356 -0.19 34.58 7.26
CA GLU A 356 0.88 34.51 6.26
C GLU A 356 1.92 33.44 6.65
N HIS A 357 2.24 33.34 7.93
CA HIS A 357 3.15 32.31 8.44
C HIS A 357 2.54 30.90 8.32
N ALA A 358 1.26 30.76 8.64
CA ALA A 358 0.50 29.51 8.48
C ALA A 358 0.49 29.05 7.00
N LYS A 359 0.26 30.00 6.08
CA LYS A 359 0.27 29.72 4.64
C LYS A 359 1.66 29.28 4.15
N ALA A 360 2.71 29.93 4.60
CA ALA A 360 4.09 29.55 4.25
C ALA A 360 4.43 28.15 4.74
N LYS A 361 4.09 27.79 5.99
CA LYS A 361 4.31 26.45 6.56
C LYS A 361 3.48 25.37 5.84
N THR A 362 2.26 25.69 5.45
CA THR A 362 1.42 24.79 4.65
C THR A 362 2.06 24.52 3.30
N ALA A 363 2.54 25.55 2.62
CA ALA A 363 3.21 25.41 1.33
C ALA A 363 4.52 24.61 1.45
N GLU A 364 5.29 24.81 2.50
CA GLU A 364 6.50 24.03 2.81
C GLU A 364 6.16 22.54 2.98
N MET A 365 5.13 22.20 3.78
CA MET A 365 4.72 20.81 4.01
C MET A 365 4.20 20.15 2.73
N LEU A 366 3.42 20.89 1.91
CA LEU A 366 2.96 20.40 0.60
C LEU A 366 4.13 20.09 -0.33
N ALA A 367 5.13 20.99 -0.37
CA ALA A 367 6.33 20.78 -1.20
C ALA A 367 7.16 19.58 -0.71
N LEU A 368 7.33 19.45 0.61
CA LEU A 368 8.08 18.37 1.22
C LEU A 368 7.53 16.99 0.88
N LEU A 369 6.19 16.87 0.79
CA LEU A 369 5.50 15.60 0.52
C LEU A 369 4.96 15.49 -0.91
N ASP A 370 5.43 16.36 -1.83
CA ASP A 370 5.05 16.35 -3.24
C ASP A 370 3.51 16.38 -3.46
N LEU A 371 2.84 17.30 -2.76
CA LEU A 371 1.38 17.49 -2.84
C LEU A 371 0.98 18.85 -3.43
N VAL A 372 1.95 19.69 -3.86
CA VAL A 372 1.69 21.04 -4.39
C VAL A 372 0.74 20.98 -5.57
N HIS A 373 0.95 20.04 -6.50
CA HIS A 373 0.19 19.90 -7.74
C HIS A 373 -1.27 19.49 -7.54
N VAL A 374 -1.62 18.97 -6.35
CA VAL A 374 -2.98 18.57 -5.96
C VAL A 374 -3.56 19.42 -4.83
N SER A 375 -2.91 20.52 -4.47
CA SER A 375 -3.25 21.34 -3.29
C SER A 375 -4.70 21.84 -3.24
N SER A 376 -5.32 22.07 -4.40
CA SER A 376 -6.72 22.51 -4.53
C SER A 376 -7.73 21.39 -4.68
N GLN A 377 -7.29 20.13 -4.84
CA GLN A 377 -8.19 18.99 -5.00
C GLN A 377 -8.82 18.58 -3.67
N HIS A 378 -9.97 17.93 -3.75
CA HIS A 378 -10.59 17.32 -2.58
C HIS A 378 -9.78 16.10 -2.13
N PRO A 379 -9.52 15.89 -0.81
CA PRO A 379 -8.72 14.77 -0.33
C PRO A 379 -9.18 13.38 -0.81
N PHE A 380 -10.48 13.19 -1.02
CA PHE A 380 -11.01 11.90 -1.53
C PHE A 380 -10.75 11.65 -3.02
N GLU A 381 -10.38 12.67 -3.79
CA GLU A 381 -10.02 12.53 -5.21
C GLU A 381 -8.57 12.09 -5.42
N LEU A 382 -7.76 12.12 -4.37
CA LEU A 382 -6.35 11.75 -4.41
C LEU A 382 -6.16 10.25 -4.63
N SER A 383 -5.03 9.88 -5.24
CA SER A 383 -4.57 8.48 -5.24
C SER A 383 -4.27 8.00 -3.82
N MET A 384 -4.26 6.69 -3.60
CA MET A 384 -4.00 6.12 -2.26
C MET A 384 -2.66 6.58 -1.67
N GLY A 385 -1.60 6.61 -2.48
CA GLY A 385 -0.28 7.12 -2.06
C GLY A 385 -0.31 8.62 -1.69
N GLN A 386 -1.04 9.46 -2.44
CA GLN A 386 -1.23 10.86 -2.10
C GLN A 386 -2.05 11.04 -0.82
N LYS A 387 -3.13 10.26 -0.64
CA LYS A 387 -3.91 10.23 0.61
C LYS A 387 -3.04 9.87 1.81
N ARG A 388 -2.16 8.88 1.66
CA ARG A 388 -1.23 8.46 2.70
C ARG A 388 -0.25 9.59 3.06
N ARG A 389 0.36 10.22 2.07
CA ARG A 389 1.25 11.38 2.30
C ARG A 389 0.51 12.54 2.96
N LEU A 390 -0.71 12.84 2.53
CA LEU A 390 -1.53 13.89 3.15
C LEU A 390 -1.83 13.57 4.62
N SER A 391 -2.20 12.32 4.93
CA SER A 391 -2.52 11.93 6.31
C SER A 391 -1.31 12.09 7.25
N VAL A 392 -0.11 11.75 6.77
CA VAL A 392 1.13 11.98 7.53
C VAL A 392 1.47 13.47 7.61
N ALA A 393 1.28 14.23 6.50
CA ALA A 393 1.46 15.69 6.49
C ALA A 393 0.61 16.38 7.56
N THR A 394 -0.66 15.99 7.66
CA THR A 394 -1.59 16.51 8.67
C THR A 394 -1.07 16.26 10.08
N ALA A 395 -0.63 15.03 10.38
CA ALA A 395 -0.08 14.68 11.70
C ALA A 395 1.17 15.49 12.04
N LEU A 396 2.11 15.59 11.12
CA LEU A 396 3.38 16.30 11.31
C LEU A 396 3.23 17.83 11.31
N SER A 397 2.09 18.33 10.89
CA SER A 397 1.74 19.76 10.99
C SER A 397 1.15 20.13 12.34
N THR A 398 0.86 19.16 13.20
CA THR A 398 0.39 19.40 14.57
C THR A 398 1.56 19.64 15.53
N ASN A 399 1.24 20.19 16.71
CA ASN A 399 2.18 20.32 17.81
C ASN A 399 2.14 19.11 18.76
N ALA A 400 1.68 17.95 18.30
CA ALA A 400 1.60 16.76 19.12
C ALA A 400 2.98 16.27 19.53
N ASP A 401 3.15 15.90 20.80
CA ASP A 401 4.39 15.36 21.34
C ASP A 401 4.62 13.92 20.85
N ILE A 402 3.53 13.17 20.67
CA ILE A 402 3.56 11.77 20.23
C ILE A 402 2.72 11.63 18.96
N ILE A 403 3.32 11.12 17.89
CA ILE A 403 2.64 10.75 16.65
C ILE A 403 2.45 9.24 16.63
N LEU A 404 1.20 8.82 16.55
CA LEU A 404 0.81 7.41 16.43
C LEU A 404 0.55 7.11 14.96
N LEU A 405 1.29 6.17 14.38
CA LEU A 405 1.24 5.85 12.95
C LEU A 405 0.81 4.40 12.76
N ASP A 406 -0.31 4.19 12.06
CA ASP A 406 -0.77 2.85 11.71
C ASP A 406 -0.48 2.57 10.23
N GLU A 407 0.59 1.80 9.96
CA GLU A 407 1.09 1.43 8.63
C GLU A 407 1.33 2.64 7.69
N PRO A 408 2.10 3.66 8.08
CA PRO A 408 2.21 4.93 7.33
C PRO A 408 2.89 4.79 5.97
N THR A 409 3.68 3.76 5.74
CA THR A 409 4.43 3.51 4.50
C THR A 409 3.77 2.49 3.59
N PHE A 410 2.64 1.90 4.03
CA PHE A 410 1.92 0.90 3.25
C PHE A 410 1.39 1.49 1.94
N GLY A 411 1.69 0.83 0.81
CA GLY A 411 1.26 1.28 -0.52
C GLY A 411 2.05 2.47 -1.09
N LEU A 412 3.14 2.88 -0.45
CA LEU A 412 4.04 3.89 -0.99
C LEU A 412 5.17 3.27 -1.82
N ASP A 413 5.62 4.00 -2.82
CA ASP A 413 6.84 3.72 -3.55
C ASP A 413 8.10 3.98 -2.68
N SER A 414 9.27 3.54 -3.14
CA SER A 414 10.52 3.65 -2.36
C SER A 414 10.92 5.11 -2.11
N HIS A 415 10.76 5.98 -3.09
CA HIS A 415 11.11 7.39 -2.99
C HIS A 415 10.29 8.11 -1.89
N ASN A 416 8.96 7.92 -1.90
CA ASN A 416 8.07 8.50 -0.90
C ASN A 416 8.27 7.88 0.49
N THR A 417 8.55 6.57 0.57
CA THR A 417 8.87 5.92 1.84
C THR A 417 10.14 6.50 2.45
N PHE A 418 11.20 6.66 1.67
CA PHE A 418 12.47 7.22 2.17
C PHE A 418 12.34 8.68 2.60
N LYS A 419 11.59 9.49 1.87
CA LYS A 419 11.24 10.85 2.30
C LYS A 419 10.50 10.88 3.64
N LEU A 420 9.55 9.97 3.86
CA LEU A 420 8.87 9.89 5.15
C LEU A 420 9.81 9.48 6.27
N ILE A 421 10.73 8.53 6.03
CA ILE A 421 11.73 8.11 7.01
C ILE A 421 12.63 9.30 7.39
N GLU A 422 13.14 10.05 6.44
CA GLU A 422 13.93 11.28 6.70
C GLU A 422 13.15 12.28 7.55
N LEU A 423 11.88 12.49 7.21
CA LEU A 423 11.01 13.40 7.93
C LEU A 423 10.78 12.93 9.37
N PHE A 424 10.54 11.64 9.58
CA PHE A 424 10.39 11.07 10.92
C PHE A 424 11.68 11.24 11.74
N GLN A 425 12.85 10.95 11.18
CA GLN A 425 14.14 11.17 11.86
C GLN A 425 14.34 12.65 12.23
N SER A 426 13.99 13.57 11.34
CA SER A 426 14.07 15.02 11.61
C SER A 426 13.15 15.43 12.76
N ARG A 427 11.93 14.88 12.84
CA ARG A 427 10.99 15.18 13.92
C ARG A 427 11.45 14.61 15.26
N ILE A 428 11.99 13.40 15.26
CA ILE A 428 12.56 12.75 16.44
C ILE A 428 13.76 13.57 16.97
N ALA A 429 14.63 14.05 16.08
CA ALA A 429 15.74 14.91 16.45
C ALA A 429 15.29 16.25 17.09
N GLN A 430 14.06 16.69 16.79
CA GLN A 430 13.43 17.87 17.42
C GLN A 430 12.69 17.54 18.73
N GLY A 431 12.76 16.28 19.20
CA GLY A 431 12.16 15.83 20.46
C GLY A 431 10.75 15.26 20.33
N GLN A 432 10.18 15.18 19.14
CA GLN A 432 8.88 14.52 18.91
C GLN A 432 9.07 13.00 18.99
N THR A 433 8.09 12.28 19.53
CA THR A 433 8.11 10.82 19.64
C THR A 433 7.20 10.19 18.57
N ILE A 434 7.63 9.07 18.01
CA ILE A 434 6.87 8.30 17.03
C ILE A 434 6.65 6.88 17.54
N LEU A 435 5.38 6.47 17.62
CA LEU A 435 4.99 5.08 17.81
C LEU A 435 4.35 4.58 16.51
N MET A 436 5.04 3.67 15.83
CA MET A 436 4.68 3.19 14.48
C MET A 436 4.32 1.71 14.51
N VAL A 437 3.12 1.39 14.03
CA VAL A 437 2.79 0.02 13.60
C VAL A 437 3.30 -0.15 12.18
N THR A 438 4.12 -1.16 11.94
CA THR A 438 4.58 -1.53 10.59
C THR A 438 4.95 -2.99 10.51
N HIS A 439 4.87 -3.56 9.30
CA HIS A 439 5.35 -4.91 8.95
C HIS A 439 6.61 -4.89 8.09
N ASP A 440 7.13 -3.71 7.73
CA ASP A 440 8.35 -3.58 6.93
C ASP A 440 9.58 -3.95 7.77
N ALA A 441 10.18 -5.10 7.45
CA ALA A 441 11.34 -5.63 8.17
C ALA A 441 12.53 -4.66 8.16
N HIS A 442 12.77 -3.96 7.03
CA HIS A 442 13.89 -3.02 6.93
C HIS A 442 13.68 -1.79 7.81
N ILE A 443 12.44 -1.29 7.93
CA ILE A 443 12.15 -0.20 8.86
C ILE A 443 12.34 -0.69 10.29
N ILE A 444 11.76 -1.85 10.64
CA ILE A 444 11.83 -2.44 11.98
C ILE A 444 13.29 -2.67 12.42
N GLU A 445 14.15 -3.11 11.51
CA GLU A 445 15.53 -3.44 11.83
C GLU A 445 16.48 -2.25 11.92
N ARG A 446 16.20 -1.16 11.15
CA ARG A 446 17.19 -0.10 10.93
C ARG A 446 16.97 1.18 11.75
N TYR A 447 15.72 1.58 11.96
CA TYR A 447 15.42 2.96 12.40
C TYR A 447 14.92 3.12 13.83
N PRO A 448 14.11 2.20 14.40
CA PRO A 448 13.56 2.41 15.73
C PRO A 448 14.65 2.42 16.80
N THR A 449 14.45 3.28 17.79
CA THR A 449 15.24 3.28 19.01
C THR A 449 14.80 2.16 19.96
N ARG A 450 13.56 1.66 19.76
CA ARG A 450 12.94 0.67 20.62
C ARG A 450 11.87 -0.14 19.86
N ARG A 451 11.76 -1.42 20.19
CA ARG A 451 10.79 -2.34 19.56
C ARG A 451 9.91 -2.99 20.61
N ILE A 452 8.63 -3.02 20.34
CA ILE A 452 7.64 -3.70 21.16
C ILE A 452 6.84 -4.67 20.29
N GLU A 453 6.46 -5.81 20.84
CA GLU A 453 5.73 -6.86 20.12
C GLU A 453 4.50 -7.32 20.90
N VAL A 454 3.37 -7.45 20.19
CA VAL A 454 2.19 -8.15 20.72
C VAL A 454 2.28 -9.62 20.36
N LYS A 455 2.53 -10.45 21.37
CA LYS A 455 2.69 -11.89 21.22
C LYS A 455 2.03 -12.63 22.38
N GLU A 456 1.37 -13.77 22.11
CA GLU A 456 0.78 -14.69 23.12
C GLU A 456 -0.10 -13.98 24.17
N GLY A 457 -0.85 -12.96 23.74
CA GLY A 457 -1.76 -12.23 24.62
C GLY A 457 -1.09 -11.22 25.57
N LYS A 458 0.15 -10.84 25.30
CA LYS A 458 0.92 -9.84 26.06
C LYS A 458 1.67 -8.88 25.16
N LEU A 459 2.04 -7.73 25.71
CA LEU A 459 2.96 -6.77 25.11
C LEU A 459 4.35 -7.00 25.67
N TYR A 460 5.33 -7.23 24.80
CA TYR A 460 6.73 -7.45 25.16
C TYR A 460 7.62 -6.35 24.59
N GLU A 461 8.64 -5.99 25.33
CA GLU A 461 9.77 -5.25 24.79
C GLU A 461 10.74 -6.24 24.17
N VAL A 462 11.13 -6.00 22.91
CA VAL A 462 12.09 -6.82 22.20
C VAL A 462 13.49 -6.28 22.51
N GLU A 463 14.25 -7.01 23.34
CA GLU A 463 15.65 -6.67 23.61
C GLU A 463 16.47 -6.74 22.31
N GLU A 464 17.18 -5.70 21.96
CA GLU A 464 18.10 -5.72 20.83
C GLU A 464 19.31 -6.60 21.15
N VAL A 465 19.53 -7.61 20.32
CA VAL A 465 20.89 -8.14 20.14
C VAL A 465 21.65 -7.10 19.30
N ARG A 466 22.26 -6.12 19.94
CA ARG A 466 23.21 -5.21 19.28
C ARG A 466 24.39 -6.05 18.80
N THR A 467 24.40 -6.38 17.50
CA THR A 467 25.57 -6.96 16.81
C THR A 467 26.48 -5.85 16.29
#